data_0ce21d0d639d0dbe5ced2cf29a0cf845
#
_entry.id   0ce21d0d639d0dbe5ced2cf29a0cf845
#
_cell.length_a   1.000
_cell.length_b   1.000
_cell.length_c   1.000
_cell.angle_alpha   90.00
_cell.angle_beta   90.00
_cell.angle_gamma   90.00
#
_symmetry.space_group_name_H-M   'P 1'
#
loop_
_entity.id
_entity.type
_entity.pdbx_description
1 polymer ?
#
loop_
_entity_poly.entity_id
_entity_poly.type
_entity_poly.pdbx_seq_one_letter_code
_entity_poly.pdbx_strand_id
1 'polypeptide(L)'
;MNKFTAIKDFFLTTDNYINLTCSNVAYNKLLNAINSPIKLAVLYGEAGSGKSFLMQKIYDENGFEVLYFPQPFFGECEFYREIFLTTCGKECDFKDFNEFLKYCKVELNNKKQITVMLDEASFYPPTLLDKIRLLADTMLFKFILAVHKNNHDCVLEKEYFKSRIWDFIKLEPLHTSSVALYIEKKMQPNDSYQKCAKFKDEHFELITQLSGGNLRMINKIMYKFFEICEYYEQNNPEKNSGEFIDKQVILMAGIACGVLNA
;
A
#
# COMPACT_ATOMS: atom_id res chain seq x y z
N MET A 1 -8.42 -30.51 10.51
CA MET A 1 -8.39 -29.04 10.41
C MET A 1 -9.64 -28.60 9.68
N ASN A 2 -10.45 -27.73 10.26
CA ASN A 2 -11.72 -27.29 9.66
C ASN A 2 -11.40 -26.55 8.33
N LYS A 3 -12.20 -26.78 7.29
CA LYS A 3 -11.98 -26.22 5.94
C LYS A 3 -12.01 -24.69 5.94
N PHE A 4 -12.79 -24.06 6.83
CA PHE A 4 -12.89 -22.60 6.94
C PHE A 4 -11.70 -21.96 7.67
N THR A 5 -11.08 -22.68 8.62
CA THR A 5 -9.88 -22.20 9.34
C THR A 5 -8.76 -21.85 8.39
N ALA A 6 -8.45 -22.74 7.45
CA ALA A 6 -7.40 -22.52 6.46
C ALA A 6 -7.71 -21.35 5.50
N ILE A 7 -9.01 -21.15 5.17
CA ILE A 7 -9.41 -20.10 4.21
C ILE A 7 -9.35 -18.73 4.85
N LYS A 8 -9.84 -18.57 6.09
CA LYS A 8 -9.86 -17.28 6.79
C LYS A 8 -8.44 -16.70 6.95
N ASP A 9 -7.46 -17.57 7.21
CA ASP A 9 -6.09 -17.16 7.45
C ASP A 9 -5.44 -16.49 6.23
N PHE A 10 -5.88 -16.80 4.99
CA PHE A 10 -5.43 -16.07 3.79
C PHE A 10 -5.78 -14.58 3.83
N PHE A 11 -6.83 -14.20 4.54
CA PHE A 11 -7.24 -12.80 4.67
C PHE A 11 -6.51 -12.07 5.81
N LEU A 12 -5.73 -12.79 6.63
CA LEU A 12 -4.80 -12.19 7.59
C LEU A 12 -3.42 -11.93 6.98
N THR A 13 -3.00 -12.80 6.04
CA THR A 13 -1.68 -12.68 5.41
C THR A 13 -1.71 -11.63 4.29
N THR A 14 -0.60 -10.91 4.19
CA THR A 14 -0.41 -9.85 3.20
C THR A 14 0.69 -10.20 2.19
N ASP A 15 1.05 -11.49 2.07
CA ASP A 15 2.30 -11.92 1.49
C ASP A 15 2.37 -11.89 -0.05
N ASN A 16 1.22 -11.73 -0.74
CA ASN A 16 1.21 -11.75 -2.20
C ASN A 16 0.54 -10.50 -2.79
N TYR A 17 1.28 -9.77 -3.61
CA TYR A 17 0.70 -8.73 -4.45
C TYR A 17 -0.25 -9.34 -5.48
N ILE A 18 -1.50 -8.90 -5.45
CA ILE A 18 -2.51 -9.27 -6.45
C ILE A 18 -2.62 -8.15 -7.47
N ASN A 19 -2.32 -8.48 -8.72
CA ASN A 19 -2.41 -7.54 -9.83
C ASN A 19 -3.88 -7.22 -10.14
N LEU A 20 -4.28 -5.97 -9.87
CA LEU A 20 -5.63 -5.45 -10.08
C LEU A 20 -5.58 -4.27 -11.07
N THR A 21 -6.62 -4.10 -11.88
CA THR A 21 -6.65 -3.08 -12.95
C THR A 21 -6.43 -1.66 -12.42
N CYS A 22 -7.05 -1.30 -11.29
CA CYS A 22 -6.87 0.03 -10.67
C CYS A 22 -5.43 0.25 -10.16
N SER A 23 -4.79 -0.80 -9.62
CA SER A 23 -3.38 -0.74 -9.21
C SER A 23 -2.43 -0.61 -10.39
N ASN A 24 -2.78 -1.15 -11.57
CA ASN A 24 -1.96 -1.07 -12.77
C ASN A 24 -1.80 0.37 -13.29
N VAL A 25 -2.84 1.17 -13.19
CA VAL A 25 -2.76 2.60 -13.60
C VAL A 25 -1.76 3.33 -12.70
N ALA A 26 -1.87 3.16 -11.39
CA ALA A 26 -0.94 3.76 -10.44
C ALA A 26 0.49 3.19 -10.61
N TYR A 27 0.62 1.88 -10.83
CA TYR A 27 1.89 1.21 -11.10
C TYR A 27 2.60 1.81 -12.32
N ASN A 28 1.90 1.92 -13.46
CA ASN A 28 2.49 2.48 -14.69
C ASN A 28 2.89 3.96 -14.51
N LYS A 29 2.11 4.74 -13.79
CA LYS A 29 2.47 6.13 -13.47
C LYS A 29 3.72 6.21 -12.58
N LEU A 30 3.85 5.32 -11.59
CA LEU A 30 5.05 5.24 -10.76
C LEU A 30 6.27 4.83 -11.57
N LEU A 31 6.15 3.84 -12.46
CA LEU A 31 7.24 3.47 -13.37
C LEU A 31 7.66 4.64 -14.28
N ASN A 32 6.69 5.38 -14.81
CA ASN A 32 6.99 6.57 -15.59
C ASN A 32 7.73 7.63 -14.75
N ALA A 33 7.32 7.84 -13.50
CA ALA A 33 8.00 8.73 -12.57
C ALA A 33 9.44 8.27 -12.28
N ILE A 34 9.67 6.97 -12.10
CA ILE A 34 11.01 6.37 -11.89
C ILE A 34 11.90 6.61 -13.11
N ASN A 35 11.35 6.47 -14.31
CA ASN A 35 12.12 6.60 -15.56
C ASN A 35 12.28 8.04 -16.05
N SER A 36 11.60 9.00 -15.45
CA SER A 36 11.64 10.41 -15.85
C SER A 36 12.58 11.23 -14.94
N PRO A 37 13.23 12.28 -15.44
CA PRO A 37 14.10 13.17 -14.65
C PRO A 37 13.27 14.18 -13.86
N ILE A 38 12.46 13.70 -12.93
CA ILE A 38 11.58 14.50 -12.08
C ILE A 38 12.20 14.73 -10.70
N LYS A 39 11.62 15.63 -9.91
CA LYS A 39 12.05 15.90 -8.52
C LYS A 39 11.26 15.09 -7.53
N LEU A 40 9.93 15.21 -7.60
CA LEU A 40 8.99 14.63 -6.65
C LEU A 40 7.78 14.03 -7.38
N ALA A 41 7.29 12.90 -6.90
CA ALA A 41 5.95 12.39 -7.17
C ALA A 41 5.28 12.00 -5.86
N VAL A 42 3.97 12.05 -5.82
CA VAL A 42 3.20 11.72 -4.62
C VAL A 42 2.21 10.61 -4.95
N LEU A 43 2.33 9.47 -4.25
CA LEU A 43 1.34 8.40 -4.25
C LEU A 43 0.38 8.63 -3.09
N TYR A 44 -0.90 8.85 -3.38
CA TYR A 44 -1.88 9.08 -2.32
C TYR A 44 -3.11 8.19 -2.45
N GLY A 45 -3.74 7.92 -1.33
CA GLY A 45 -4.93 7.08 -1.23
C GLY A 45 -5.31 6.85 0.22
N GLU A 46 -6.46 6.24 0.44
CA GLU A 46 -6.94 5.94 1.79
C GLU A 46 -6.00 4.96 2.53
N ALA A 47 -6.05 4.98 3.86
CA ALA A 47 -5.37 3.97 4.67
C ALA A 47 -5.92 2.57 4.31
N GLY A 48 -5.03 1.60 4.05
CA GLY A 48 -5.45 0.25 3.64
C GLY A 48 -5.80 0.09 2.15
N SER A 49 -5.55 1.10 1.29
CA SER A 49 -5.76 1.00 -0.17
C SER A 49 -4.69 0.17 -0.89
N GLY A 50 -3.58 -0.18 -0.24
CA GLY A 50 -2.51 -0.99 -0.84
C GLY A 50 -1.30 -0.21 -1.34
N LYS A 51 -1.08 1.05 -0.91
CA LYS A 51 0.08 1.88 -1.31
C LYS A 51 1.41 1.19 -1.03
N SER A 52 1.61 0.72 0.21
CA SER A 52 2.84 0.02 0.63
C SER A 52 3.10 -1.24 -0.21
N PHE A 53 2.05 -2.00 -0.53
CA PHE A 53 2.16 -3.16 -1.42
C PHE A 53 2.62 -2.79 -2.82
N LEU A 54 2.06 -1.71 -3.36
CA LEU A 54 2.43 -1.23 -4.68
C LEU A 54 3.88 -0.77 -4.72
N MET A 55 4.34 -0.05 -3.68
CA MET A 55 5.73 0.38 -3.54
C MET A 55 6.68 -0.80 -3.37
N GLN A 56 6.33 -1.77 -2.52
CA GLN A 56 7.12 -2.99 -2.34
C GLN A 56 7.28 -3.76 -3.65
N LYS A 57 6.18 -3.94 -4.41
CA LYS A 57 6.24 -4.58 -5.73
C LYS A 57 7.20 -3.87 -6.68
N ILE A 58 7.13 -2.55 -6.75
CA ILE A 58 8.04 -1.76 -7.59
C ILE A 58 9.49 -1.96 -7.16
N TYR A 59 9.75 -1.98 -5.87
CA TYR A 59 11.08 -2.24 -5.31
C TYR A 59 11.58 -3.64 -5.67
N ASP A 60 10.74 -4.68 -5.51
CA ASP A 60 11.10 -6.07 -5.82
C ASP A 60 11.45 -6.26 -7.29
N GLU A 61 10.79 -5.53 -8.18
CA GLU A 61 11.02 -5.61 -9.63
C GLU A 61 12.15 -4.70 -10.13
N ASN A 62 12.48 -3.61 -9.39
CA ASN A 62 13.42 -2.57 -9.83
C ASN A 62 14.49 -2.22 -8.78
N GLY A 63 14.74 -3.09 -7.80
CA GLY A 63 15.56 -2.81 -6.62
C GLY A 63 17.00 -2.35 -6.88
N PHE A 64 17.53 -2.49 -8.09
CA PHE A 64 18.84 -1.93 -8.48
C PHE A 64 18.81 -0.43 -8.80
N GLU A 65 17.63 0.14 -9.09
CA GLU A 65 17.45 1.53 -9.49
C GLU A 65 16.65 2.36 -8.48
N VAL A 66 16.08 1.70 -7.46
CA VAL A 66 15.13 2.29 -6.52
C VAL A 66 15.50 1.92 -5.10
N LEU A 67 15.52 2.90 -4.20
CA LEU A 67 15.58 2.67 -2.75
C LEU A 67 14.17 2.75 -2.18
N TYR A 68 13.82 1.85 -1.26
CA TYR A 68 12.53 1.85 -0.61
C TYR A 68 12.66 1.80 0.91
N PHE A 69 12.04 2.76 1.57
CA PHE A 69 11.98 2.86 3.02
C PHE A 69 10.52 2.74 3.47
N PRO A 70 10.13 1.57 4.02
CA PRO A 70 8.73 1.31 4.40
C PRO A 70 8.33 1.97 5.73
N GLN A 71 9.30 2.44 6.51
CA GLN A 71 9.06 3.10 7.79
C GLN A 71 9.48 4.57 7.74
N PRO A 72 8.74 5.45 8.43
CA PRO A 72 9.08 6.87 8.45
C PRO A 72 10.33 7.14 9.30
N PHE A 73 11.11 8.09 8.87
CA PHE A 73 12.21 8.66 9.65
C PHE A 73 11.73 9.80 10.55
N PHE A 74 12.15 9.80 11.79
CA PHE A 74 11.83 10.87 12.75
C PHE A 74 13.00 11.82 12.99
N GLY A 75 14.21 11.40 12.63
CA GLY A 75 15.45 12.17 12.80
C GLY A 75 16.16 12.45 11.48
N GLU A 76 16.65 13.69 11.30
CA GLU A 76 17.41 14.07 10.09
C GLU A 76 18.72 13.27 9.97
N CYS A 77 19.46 13.10 11.07
CA CYS A 77 20.73 12.37 11.05
C CYS A 77 20.56 10.89 10.68
N GLU A 78 19.49 10.25 11.18
CA GLU A 78 19.13 8.89 10.82
C GLU A 78 18.83 8.79 9.32
N PHE A 79 18.02 9.71 8.82
CA PHE A 79 17.68 9.77 7.39
C PHE A 79 18.94 9.93 6.52
N TYR A 80 19.86 10.84 6.87
CA TYR A 80 21.08 11.05 6.08
C TYR A 80 21.97 9.80 6.08
N ARG A 81 22.12 9.16 7.23
CA ARG A 81 22.93 7.94 7.38
C ARG A 81 22.37 6.81 6.51
N GLU A 82 21.08 6.53 6.65
CA GLU A 82 20.42 5.42 5.92
C GLU A 82 20.42 5.64 4.40
N ILE A 83 20.11 6.86 3.94
CA ILE A 83 20.18 7.20 2.52
C ILE A 83 21.61 7.02 2.00
N PHE A 84 22.61 7.52 2.72
CA PHE A 84 24.00 7.44 2.27
C PHE A 84 24.53 6.01 2.28
N LEU A 85 24.25 5.27 3.36
CA LEU A 85 24.62 3.86 3.47
C LEU A 85 24.05 3.04 2.32
N THR A 86 22.72 3.16 2.10
CA THR A 86 22.04 2.38 1.05
C THR A 86 22.49 2.78 -0.36
N THR A 87 22.83 4.05 -0.57
CA THR A 87 23.22 4.58 -1.88
C THR A 87 24.69 4.34 -2.21
N CYS A 88 25.59 4.50 -1.22
CA CYS A 88 27.04 4.50 -1.41
C CYS A 88 27.72 3.27 -0.79
N GLY A 89 27.00 2.46 0.01
CA GLY A 89 27.56 1.30 0.72
C GLY A 89 28.55 1.67 1.81
N LYS A 90 28.52 2.91 2.31
CA LYS A 90 29.47 3.44 3.29
C LYS A 90 28.73 3.98 4.50
N GLU A 91 29.12 3.54 5.68
CA GLU A 91 28.64 4.17 6.93
C GLU A 91 29.31 5.52 7.11
N CYS A 92 28.53 6.55 7.39
CA CYS A 92 29.01 7.88 7.69
C CYS A 92 28.02 8.62 8.58
N ASP A 93 28.52 9.25 9.63
CA ASP A 93 27.75 10.14 10.48
C ASP A 93 27.91 11.57 9.99
N PHE A 94 26.79 12.23 9.74
CA PHE A 94 26.77 13.61 9.26
C PHE A 94 26.36 14.56 10.37
N LYS A 95 27.09 15.66 10.52
CA LYS A 95 26.78 16.71 11.51
C LYS A 95 25.56 17.52 11.13
N ASP A 96 25.42 17.76 9.82
CA ASP A 96 24.34 18.57 9.27
C ASP A 96 24.05 18.22 7.80
N PHE A 97 23.01 18.85 7.27
CA PHE A 97 22.57 18.71 5.89
C PHE A 97 23.65 19.09 4.86
N ASN A 98 24.45 20.11 5.14
CA ASN A 98 25.44 20.60 4.18
C ASN A 98 26.60 19.60 4.04
N GLU A 99 27.02 19.02 5.14
CA GLU A 99 28.02 17.96 5.14
C GLU A 99 27.52 16.73 4.36
N PHE A 100 26.32 16.24 4.66
CA PHE A 100 25.68 15.16 3.92
C PHE A 100 25.62 15.46 2.42
N LEU A 101 25.13 16.64 2.04
CA LEU A 101 25.02 17.04 0.64
C LEU A 101 26.37 17.11 -0.07
N LYS A 102 27.43 17.57 0.62
CA LYS A 102 28.79 17.60 0.09
C LYS A 102 29.28 16.20 -0.25
N TYR A 103 29.09 15.24 0.67
CA TYR A 103 29.47 13.84 0.45
C TYR A 103 28.66 13.21 -0.69
N CYS A 104 27.35 13.43 -0.72
CA CYS A 104 26.52 12.97 -1.84
C CYS A 104 27.00 13.49 -3.21
N LYS A 105 27.36 14.77 -3.30
CA LYS A 105 27.87 15.37 -4.55
C LYS A 105 29.17 14.71 -5.01
N VAL A 106 30.03 14.32 -4.08
CA VAL A 106 31.29 13.65 -4.42
C VAL A 106 31.05 12.20 -4.87
N GLU A 107 30.29 11.44 -4.11
CA GLU A 107 30.08 10.02 -4.35
C GLU A 107 29.13 9.72 -5.53
N LEU A 108 28.20 10.63 -5.79
CA LEU A 108 27.19 10.50 -6.86
C LEU A 108 27.50 11.32 -8.11
N ASN A 109 28.69 11.90 -8.17
CA ASN A 109 29.11 12.66 -9.34
C ASN A 109 29.03 11.79 -10.61
N ASN A 110 28.36 12.30 -11.64
CA ASN A 110 28.13 11.61 -12.91
C ASN A 110 27.31 10.31 -12.84
N LYS A 111 26.64 10.01 -11.73
CA LYS A 111 25.69 8.90 -11.63
C LYS A 111 24.29 9.32 -12.08
N LYS A 112 23.50 8.33 -12.52
CA LYS A 112 22.06 8.50 -12.77
C LYS A 112 21.36 8.95 -11.49
N GLN A 113 20.35 9.81 -11.63
CA GLN A 113 19.51 10.26 -10.52
C GLN A 113 18.90 9.06 -9.77
N ILE A 114 19.07 9.02 -8.45
CA ILE A 114 18.62 7.91 -7.61
C ILE A 114 17.16 8.13 -7.22
N THR A 115 16.33 7.10 -7.40
CA THR A 115 14.94 7.13 -6.96
C THR A 115 14.85 6.64 -5.52
N VAL A 116 14.24 7.45 -4.66
CA VAL A 116 13.99 7.12 -3.25
C VAL A 116 12.48 7.11 -3.01
N MET A 117 11.94 5.96 -2.64
CA MET A 117 10.54 5.80 -2.27
C MET A 117 10.42 5.82 -0.74
N LEU A 118 9.63 6.75 -0.23
CA LEU A 118 9.39 6.94 1.19
C LEU A 118 7.92 6.67 1.52
N ASP A 119 7.66 5.61 2.29
CA ASP A 119 6.31 5.31 2.74
C ASP A 119 5.95 6.12 3.99
N GLU A 120 4.66 6.20 4.26
CA GLU A 120 4.12 6.90 5.44
C GLU A 120 4.64 8.34 5.58
N ALA A 121 4.84 9.03 4.45
CA ALA A 121 5.46 10.36 4.41
C ALA A 121 4.66 11.44 5.17
N SER A 122 3.41 11.16 5.52
CA SER A 122 2.58 12.00 6.39
C SER A 122 3.12 12.10 7.83
N PHE A 123 3.93 11.15 8.27
CA PHE A 123 4.51 11.12 9.62
C PHE A 123 5.90 11.77 9.71
N TYR A 124 6.46 12.17 8.59
CA TYR A 124 7.76 12.83 8.57
C TYR A 124 7.69 14.23 9.21
N PRO A 125 8.66 14.62 10.04
CA PRO A 125 8.75 15.98 10.54
C PRO A 125 8.79 17.01 9.39
N PRO A 126 8.12 18.16 9.52
CA PRO A 126 8.14 19.21 8.51
C PRO A 126 9.55 19.64 8.10
N THR A 127 10.48 19.70 9.07
CA THR A 127 11.90 20.05 8.82
C THR A 127 12.57 19.04 7.91
N LEU A 128 12.30 17.73 8.10
CA LEU A 128 12.84 16.68 7.26
C LEU A 128 12.23 16.70 5.85
N LEU A 129 10.92 16.96 5.73
CA LEU A 129 10.29 17.14 4.42
C LEU A 129 10.90 18.31 3.65
N ASP A 130 11.23 19.42 4.32
CA ASP A 130 11.95 20.53 3.69
C ASP A 130 13.36 20.13 3.21
N LYS A 131 14.07 19.27 3.96
CA LYS A 131 15.37 18.73 3.52
C LYS A 131 15.23 17.80 2.31
N ILE A 132 14.21 16.94 2.31
CA ILE A 132 13.88 16.09 1.15
C ILE A 132 13.61 16.94 -0.10
N ARG A 133 12.86 18.03 0.03
CA ARG A 133 12.63 18.98 -1.04
C ARG A 133 13.94 19.60 -1.56
N LEU A 134 14.82 20.03 -0.66
CA LEU A 134 16.12 20.60 -1.03
C LEU A 134 17.02 19.56 -1.73
N LEU A 135 16.98 18.30 -1.28
CA LEU A 135 17.70 17.20 -1.95
C LEU A 135 17.14 16.94 -3.36
N ALA A 136 15.83 16.96 -3.53
CA ALA A 136 15.19 16.83 -4.84
C ALA A 136 15.60 17.97 -5.81
N ASP A 137 15.79 19.18 -5.30
CA ASP A 137 16.27 20.33 -6.09
C ASP A 137 17.71 20.14 -6.60
N THR A 138 18.53 19.27 -6.00
CA THR A 138 19.88 18.96 -6.46
C THR A 138 19.92 18.06 -7.70
N MET A 139 18.82 17.41 -8.04
CA MET A 139 18.72 16.39 -9.10
C MET A 139 19.62 15.15 -8.88
N LEU A 140 20.26 15.01 -7.73
CA LEU A 140 20.94 13.77 -7.34
C LEU A 140 19.94 12.68 -6.97
N PHE A 141 18.86 13.10 -6.33
CA PHE A 141 17.76 12.24 -5.90
C PHE A 141 16.44 12.70 -6.49
N LYS A 142 15.54 11.75 -6.74
CA LYS A 142 14.12 11.99 -6.90
C LYS A 142 13.38 11.23 -5.82
N PHE A 143 12.27 11.77 -5.35
CA PHE A 143 11.51 11.16 -4.28
C PHE A 143 10.10 10.83 -4.72
N ILE A 144 9.63 9.65 -4.32
CA ILE A 144 8.24 9.22 -4.42
C ILE A 144 7.73 9.09 -2.99
N LEU A 145 6.76 9.94 -2.62
CA LEU A 145 6.23 10.03 -1.26
C LEU A 145 4.86 9.38 -1.21
N ALA A 146 4.67 8.36 -0.37
CA ALA A 146 3.35 7.81 -0.12
C ALA A 146 2.69 8.52 1.07
N VAL A 147 1.47 9.02 0.86
CA VAL A 147 0.72 9.77 1.87
C VAL A 147 -0.73 9.28 1.98
N HIS A 148 -1.36 9.56 3.11
CA HIS A 148 -2.80 9.33 3.28
C HIS A 148 -3.62 10.51 2.73
N LYS A 149 -4.77 10.19 2.12
CA LYS A 149 -5.67 11.17 1.51
C LYS A 149 -6.19 12.25 2.48
N ASN A 150 -6.30 11.92 3.76
CA ASN A 150 -6.98 12.76 4.75
C ASN A 150 -6.04 13.72 5.53
N ASN A 151 -4.78 13.80 5.18
CA ASN A 151 -3.84 14.70 5.85
C ASN A 151 -3.85 16.08 5.18
N HIS A 152 -4.93 16.84 5.41
CA HIS A 152 -5.13 18.19 4.87
C HIS A 152 -4.10 19.24 5.35
N ASP A 153 -3.38 18.97 6.44
CA ASP A 153 -2.34 19.85 6.99
C ASP A 153 -0.92 19.46 6.59
N CYS A 154 -0.78 18.66 5.53
CA CYS A 154 0.54 18.17 5.11
C CYS A 154 1.36 19.32 4.51
N VAL A 155 2.65 19.39 4.89
CA VAL A 155 3.64 20.30 4.28
C VAL A 155 3.64 20.20 2.74
N LEU A 156 3.26 19.03 2.20
CA LEU A 156 3.14 18.78 0.76
C LEU A 156 2.07 19.66 0.07
N GLU A 157 1.11 20.20 0.80
CA GLU A 157 0.08 21.08 0.26
C GLU A 157 0.55 22.55 0.10
N LYS A 158 1.66 22.92 0.73
CA LYS A 158 2.23 24.25 0.59
C LYS A 158 2.71 24.49 -0.84
N GLU A 159 2.50 25.68 -1.36
CA GLU A 159 2.80 26.04 -2.76
C GLU A 159 4.25 25.74 -3.17
N TYR A 160 5.20 26.03 -2.28
CA TYR A 160 6.61 25.80 -2.55
C TYR A 160 6.96 24.31 -2.67
N PHE A 161 6.14 23.40 -2.11
CA PHE A 161 6.26 21.97 -2.27
C PHE A 161 5.52 21.52 -3.53
N LYS A 162 4.26 21.97 -3.71
CA LYS A 162 3.43 21.63 -4.88
C LYS A 162 4.12 21.93 -6.21
N SER A 163 4.84 23.05 -6.30
CA SER A 163 5.56 23.43 -7.52
C SER A 163 6.66 22.46 -7.96
N ARG A 164 7.07 21.54 -7.09
CA ARG A 164 8.09 20.52 -7.37
C ARG A 164 7.53 19.14 -7.60
N ILE A 165 6.27 18.95 -7.23
CA ILE A 165 5.57 17.68 -7.45
C ILE A 165 5.16 17.61 -8.91
N TRP A 166 5.74 16.64 -9.61
CA TRP A 166 5.47 16.40 -11.03
C TRP A 166 4.13 15.70 -11.25
N ASP A 167 3.84 14.69 -10.44
CA ASP A 167 2.61 13.92 -10.56
C ASP A 167 2.01 13.56 -9.18
N PHE A 168 0.69 13.68 -9.09
CA PHE A 168 -0.13 13.19 -7.99
C PHE A 168 -0.80 11.90 -8.43
N ILE A 169 -0.27 10.78 -7.99
CA ILE A 169 -0.71 9.44 -8.37
C ILE A 169 -1.72 8.95 -7.34
N LYS A 170 -2.99 8.89 -7.72
CA LYS A 170 -4.06 8.40 -6.86
C LYS A 170 -4.19 6.90 -6.96
N LEU A 171 -4.21 6.23 -5.81
CA LEU A 171 -4.60 4.83 -5.72
C LEU A 171 -6.10 4.77 -5.36
N GLU A 172 -6.90 4.44 -6.36
CA GLU A 172 -8.35 4.42 -6.25
C GLU A 172 -8.84 3.20 -5.46
N PRO A 173 -9.97 3.31 -4.74
CA PRO A 173 -10.66 2.16 -4.18
C PRO A 173 -11.02 1.12 -5.26
N LEU A 174 -11.14 -0.14 -4.85
CA LEU A 174 -11.51 -1.22 -5.75
C LEU A 174 -12.99 -1.13 -6.18
N HIS A 175 -13.24 -1.27 -7.47
CA HIS A 175 -14.57 -1.52 -8.00
C HIS A 175 -14.99 -2.98 -7.80
N THR A 176 -16.27 -3.28 -7.87
CA THR A 176 -16.84 -4.62 -7.62
C THR A 176 -16.14 -5.73 -8.40
N SER A 177 -15.86 -5.52 -9.69
CA SER A 177 -15.13 -6.49 -10.52
C SER A 177 -13.70 -6.76 -10.01
N SER A 178 -13.04 -5.75 -9.48
CA SER A 178 -11.70 -5.89 -8.88
C SER A 178 -11.76 -6.55 -7.50
N VAL A 179 -12.83 -6.31 -6.73
CA VAL A 179 -13.08 -6.99 -5.44
C VAL A 179 -13.29 -8.49 -5.67
N ALA A 180 -14.13 -8.86 -6.67
CA ALA A 180 -14.33 -10.25 -7.05
C ALA A 180 -13.00 -10.93 -7.41
N LEU A 181 -12.24 -10.35 -8.34
CA LEU A 181 -10.94 -10.86 -8.76
C LEU A 181 -9.94 -10.97 -7.59
N TYR A 182 -9.95 -10.00 -6.67
CA TYR A 182 -9.08 -10.02 -5.48
C TYR A 182 -9.42 -11.20 -4.57
N ILE A 183 -10.70 -11.40 -4.24
CA ILE A 183 -11.16 -12.49 -3.38
C ILE A 183 -10.86 -13.84 -4.04
N GLU A 184 -11.17 -13.99 -5.33
CA GLU A 184 -10.89 -15.19 -6.09
C GLU A 184 -9.41 -15.57 -6.06
N LYS A 185 -8.52 -14.62 -6.37
CA LYS A 185 -7.07 -14.86 -6.37
C LYS A 185 -6.52 -15.19 -4.99
N LYS A 186 -7.05 -14.57 -3.94
CA LYS A 186 -6.68 -14.90 -2.56
C LYS A 186 -7.08 -16.32 -2.15
N MET A 187 -8.16 -16.84 -2.70
CA MET A 187 -8.67 -18.17 -2.38
C MET A 187 -8.08 -19.28 -3.26
N GLN A 188 -7.43 -18.96 -4.40
CA GLN A 188 -6.87 -19.93 -5.34
C GLN A 188 -5.86 -20.95 -4.76
N PRO A 189 -4.93 -20.57 -3.82
CA PRO A 189 -3.81 -21.45 -3.47
C PRO A 189 -4.18 -22.82 -2.86
N ASN A 190 -5.44 -23.07 -2.47
CA ASN A 190 -5.82 -24.25 -1.69
C ASN A 190 -7.11 -24.96 -2.13
N ASP A 191 -7.36 -25.15 -3.42
CA ASP A 191 -8.61 -25.75 -3.92
C ASP A 191 -9.90 -25.10 -3.38
N SER A 192 -9.73 -23.97 -2.69
CA SER A 192 -10.83 -23.13 -2.16
C SER A 192 -11.59 -22.42 -3.28
N TYR A 193 -11.08 -22.52 -4.50
CA TYR A 193 -11.71 -22.01 -5.72
C TYR A 193 -13.14 -22.52 -5.91
N GLN A 194 -13.40 -23.79 -5.59
CA GLN A 194 -14.76 -24.37 -5.64
C GLN A 194 -15.74 -23.67 -4.70
N LYS A 195 -15.24 -23.05 -3.60
CA LYS A 195 -16.06 -22.25 -2.69
C LYS A 195 -16.22 -20.80 -3.19
N CYS A 196 -15.22 -20.28 -3.88
CA CYS A 196 -15.32 -18.97 -4.53
C CYS A 196 -16.36 -18.97 -5.66
N ALA A 197 -16.51 -20.09 -6.38
CA ALA A 197 -17.54 -20.26 -7.39
C ALA A 197 -18.98 -20.14 -6.84
N LYS A 198 -19.15 -20.17 -5.52
CA LYS A 198 -20.47 -19.96 -4.86
C LYS A 198 -20.78 -18.49 -4.57
N PHE A 199 -19.78 -17.59 -4.67
CA PHE A 199 -20.04 -16.16 -4.61
C PHE A 199 -20.70 -15.71 -5.93
N LYS A 200 -21.75 -14.91 -5.81
CA LYS A 200 -22.45 -14.28 -6.92
C LYS A 200 -22.09 -12.79 -6.98
N ASP A 201 -22.38 -12.16 -8.10
CA ASP A 201 -22.12 -10.72 -8.29
C ASP A 201 -22.74 -9.87 -7.17
N GLU A 202 -23.96 -10.21 -6.73
CA GLU A 202 -24.64 -9.54 -5.63
C GLU A 202 -23.88 -9.58 -4.28
N HIS A 203 -23.09 -10.64 -4.04
CA HIS A 203 -22.24 -10.76 -2.84
C HIS A 203 -21.03 -9.85 -2.95
N PHE A 204 -20.40 -9.79 -4.12
CA PHE A 204 -19.28 -8.89 -4.35
C PHE A 204 -19.69 -7.42 -4.32
N GLU A 205 -20.89 -7.09 -4.81
CA GLU A 205 -21.48 -5.76 -4.69
C GLU A 205 -21.65 -5.37 -3.21
N LEU A 206 -22.23 -6.26 -2.40
CA LEU A 206 -22.42 -6.04 -0.97
C LEU A 206 -21.07 -5.86 -0.25
N ILE A 207 -20.08 -6.73 -0.50
CA ILE A 207 -18.74 -6.60 0.08
C ILE A 207 -18.09 -5.28 -0.35
N THR A 208 -18.27 -4.86 -1.61
CA THR A 208 -17.74 -3.59 -2.10
C THR A 208 -18.38 -2.41 -1.40
N GLN A 209 -19.71 -2.42 -1.22
CA GLN A 209 -20.43 -1.38 -0.48
C GLN A 209 -19.98 -1.29 0.98
N LEU A 210 -19.87 -2.43 1.68
CA LEU A 210 -19.45 -2.49 3.08
C LEU A 210 -18.00 -2.05 3.28
N SER A 211 -17.11 -2.41 2.37
CA SER A 211 -15.69 -2.11 2.46
C SER A 211 -15.31 -0.74 1.89
N GLY A 212 -16.20 -0.10 1.10
CA GLY A 212 -15.85 1.06 0.28
C GLY A 212 -14.74 0.77 -0.74
N GLY A 213 -14.53 -0.51 -1.13
CA GLY A 213 -13.43 -0.94 -2.00
C GLY A 213 -12.06 -0.90 -1.35
N ASN A 214 -11.97 -0.80 -0.02
CA ASN A 214 -10.73 -0.74 0.73
C ASN A 214 -10.19 -2.14 1.01
N LEU A 215 -8.96 -2.45 0.56
CA LEU A 215 -8.37 -3.79 0.67
C LEU A 215 -8.29 -4.31 2.11
N ARG A 216 -7.90 -3.46 3.06
CA ARG A 216 -7.82 -3.83 4.48
C ARG A 216 -9.20 -4.19 5.02
N MET A 217 -10.23 -3.44 4.65
CA MET A 217 -11.59 -3.70 5.08
C MET A 217 -12.17 -4.95 4.39
N ILE A 218 -11.90 -5.17 3.09
CA ILE A 218 -12.28 -6.41 2.39
C ILE A 218 -11.69 -7.62 3.12
N ASN A 219 -10.40 -7.60 3.44
CA ASN A 219 -9.76 -8.68 4.18
C ASN A 219 -10.43 -8.93 5.53
N LYS A 220 -10.72 -7.86 6.27
CA LYS A 220 -11.37 -7.96 7.59
C LYS A 220 -12.79 -8.55 7.49
N ILE A 221 -13.58 -8.11 6.51
CA ILE A 221 -14.93 -8.64 6.26
C ILE A 221 -14.87 -10.11 5.87
N MET A 222 -13.99 -10.49 4.96
CA MET A 222 -13.84 -11.88 4.51
C MET A 222 -13.34 -12.79 5.62
N TYR A 223 -12.39 -12.33 6.43
CA TYR A 223 -11.96 -13.08 7.61
C TYR A 223 -13.14 -13.36 8.56
N LYS A 224 -13.90 -12.30 8.91
CA LYS A 224 -15.08 -12.43 9.78
C LYS A 224 -16.18 -13.28 9.17
N PHE A 225 -16.40 -13.18 7.87
CA PHE A 225 -17.33 -14.03 7.14
C PHE A 225 -16.99 -15.53 7.32
N PHE A 226 -15.74 -15.91 7.10
CA PHE A 226 -15.33 -17.32 7.26
C PHE A 226 -15.29 -17.76 8.73
N GLU A 227 -14.99 -16.86 9.67
CA GLU A 227 -15.08 -17.14 11.10
C GLU A 227 -16.53 -17.47 11.52
N ILE A 228 -17.51 -16.73 11.03
CA ILE A 228 -18.93 -16.98 11.27
C ILE A 228 -19.36 -18.30 10.59
N CYS A 229 -18.93 -18.57 9.37
CA CYS A 229 -19.21 -19.83 8.68
C CYS A 229 -18.64 -21.03 9.46
N GLU A 230 -17.43 -20.91 10.00
CA GLU A 230 -16.80 -21.94 10.84
C GLU A 230 -17.64 -22.20 12.11
N TYR A 231 -18.10 -21.14 12.77
CA TYR A 231 -18.95 -21.26 13.95
C TYR A 231 -20.28 -21.99 13.66
N TYR A 232 -20.94 -21.66 12.55
CA TYR A 232 -22.19 -22.34 12.16
C TYR A 232 -21.96 -23.81 11.78
N GLU A 233 -20.87 -24.14 11.09
CA GLU A 233 -20.54 -25.52 10.77
C GLU A 233 -20.35 -26.38 12.03
N GLN A 234 -19.76 -25.81 13.09
CA GLN A 234 -19.52 -26.50 14.35
C GLN A 234 -20.75 -26.63 15.25
N ASN A 235 -21.59 -25.58 15.30
CA ASN A 235 -22.65 -25.48 16.32
C ASN A 235 -24.06 -25.67 15.74
N ASN A 236 -24.30 -25.44 14.45
CA ASN A 236 -25.60 -25.52 13.79
C ASN A 236 -25.46 -26.04 12.34
N PRO A 237 -25.01 -27.30 12.14
CA PRO A 237 -24.71 -27.81 10.79
C PRO A 237 -25.94 -27.85 9.87
N GLU A 238 -27.18 -27.97 10.45
CA GLU A 238 -28.43 -27.96 9.70
C GLU A 238 -28.76 -26.62 9.04
N LYS A 239 -28.30 -25.50 9.60
CA LYS A 239 -28.46 -24.16 9.05
C LYS A 239 -27.42 -23.80 7.99
N ASN A 240 -26.32 -24.52 7.99
CA ASN A 240 -25.22 -24.29 7.04
C ASN A 240 -25.16 -25.44 6.04
N SER A 241 -26.14 -25.52 5.12
CA SER A 241 -26.19 -26.55 4.07
C SER A 241 -24.96 -26.57 3.14
N GLY A 242 -24.00 -25.65 3.36
CA GLY A 242 -22.73 -25.61 2.65
C GLY A 242 -22.82 -25.27 1.15
N GLU A 243 -24.05 -25.17 0.62
CA GLU A 243 -24.28 -24.98 -0.80
C GLU A 243 -24.43 -23.52 -1.23
N PHE A 244 -24.83 -22.63 -0.31
CA PHE A 244 -25.06 -21.23 -0.66
C PHE A 244 -24.38 -20.28 0.31
N ILE A 245 -23.76 -19.26 -0.25
CA ILE A 245 -23.29 -18.11 0.53
C ILE A 245 -24.49 -17.23 0.83
N ASP A 246 -24.74 -17.00 2.13
CA ASP A 246 -25.87 -16.19 2.57
C ASP A 246 -25.43 -14.73 2.73
N LYS A 247 -26.18 -13.82 2.10
CA LYS A 247 -26.02 -12.37 2.30
C LYS A 247 -26.09 -11.96 3.76
N GLN A 248 -26.90 -12.65 4.57
CA GLN A 248 -27.03 -12.35 5.99
C GLN A 248 -25.69 -12.55 6.71
N VAL A 249 -24.92 -13.59 6.35
CA VAL A 249 -23.60 -13.85 6.96
C VAL A 249 -22.62 -12.74 6.57
N ILE A 250 -22.69 -12.21 5.35
CA ILE A 250 -21.85 -11.07 4.92
C ILE A 250 -22.23 -9.81 5.72
N LEU A 251 -23.54 -9.56 5.94
CA LEU A 251 -24.00 -8.44 6.76
C LEU A 251 -23.54 -8.58 8.22
N MET A 252 -23.65 -9.80 8.80
CA MET A 252 -23.14 -10.09 10.15
C MET A 252 -21.62 -9.84 10.24
N ALA A 253 -20.86 -10.22 9.22
CA ALA A 253 -19.44 -9.89 9.14
C ALA A 253 -19.21 -8.37 9.09
N GLY A 254 -20.03 -7.64 8.34
CA GLY A 254 -20.01 -6.17 8.29
C GLY A 254 -20.26 -5.53 9.67
N ILE A 255 -21.26 -6.02 10.40
CA ILE A 255 -21.54 -5.59 11.79
C ILE A 255 -20.35 -5.90 12.70
N ALA A 256 -19.81 -7.12 12.64
CA ALA A 256 -18.64 -7.52 13.43
C ALA A 256 -17.38 -6.69 13.11
N CYS A 257 -17.30 -6.11 11.91
CA CYS A 257 -16.25 -5.18 11.51
C CYS A 257 -16.50 -3.72 11.92
N GLY A 258 -17.71 -3.39 12.40
CA GLY A 258 -18.11 -2.04 12.78
C GLY A 258 -18.41 -1.12 11.57
N VAL A 259 -18.71 -1.68 10.39
CA VAL A 259 -19.09 -0.91 9.19
C VAL A 259 -20.60 -0.76 9.05
N LEU A 260 -21.36 -1.52 9.81
CA LEU A 260 -22.81 -1.39 9.97
C LEU A 260 -23.15 -1.29 11.45
N ASN A 261 -24.15 -0.49 11.77
CA ASN A 261 -24.77 -0.52 13.08
C ASN A 261 -25.78 -1.69 13.13
N ALA A 262 -25.79 -2.39 14.28
CA ALA A 262 -26.72 -3.50 14.51
C ALA A 262 -28.16 -3.02 14.65
#